data_04b351cf923ab42dfa7355d0c1982eb2
#
_entry.id   04b351cf923ab42dfa7355d0c1982eb2
#
_cell.length_a   1.000
_cell.length_b   1.000
_cell.length_c   1.000
_cell.angle_alpha   90.00
_cell.angle_beta   90.00
_cell.angle_gamma   90.00
#
_symmetry.space_group_name_H-M   'P 1'
#
loop_
_entity.id
_entity.type
_entity.pdbx_description
1 polymer ?
#
loop_
_entity_poly.entity_id
_entity_poly.type
_entity_poly.pdbx_seq_one_letter_code
_entity_poly.pdbx_strand_id
1 'polypeptide(L)'
;MVDLSSFMHFWGWVFIAVTVFIWVGKEERDVEKGHEPEGLVETYQHIVSIFKLHPVQILTMILLSSRIAFAPADAAWVFKLMEAGLPKSDVATISPLLLLIGLLLPAVLSRHVSSDPLFMFRIGYPLKLLTSILGWFSLSYCKEAFALTDTPSWSFYASLTSLMMLNEVAGQLIFVSTMAFFAKISDPSIGGTYMTLLNTLSNLGFKWPNIVALWLLPKLTWSTCLSPVTREKWDLDCVHSRKCVKAGGICDMHIDGYTIQTVVALSFGAVWFVMCSRILAKLGSIPSTEWLVKKRS
;
A
#
# COMPACT_ATOMS: atom_id res chain seq x y z
N MET A 1 -6.40 7.83 29.66
CA MET A 1 -6.64 7.05 28.42
C MET A 1 -7.88 7.63 27.75
N VAL A 2 -7.78 8.09 26.52
CA VAL A 2 -8.95 8.57 25.77
C VAL A 2 -9.72 7.32 25.34
N ASP A 3 -10.98 7.21 25.74
CA ASP A 3 -11.83 6.10 25.31
C ASP A 3 -12.11 6.20 23.80
N LEU A 4 -12.17 5.03 23.11
CA LEU A 4 -12.41 4.96 21.67
C LEU A 4 -13.69 5.71 21.27
N SER A 5 -14.73 5.62 22.09
CA SER A 5 -15.99 6.33 21.88
C SER A 5 -15.80 7.85 21.88
N SER A 6 -15.09 8.39 22.88
CA SER A 6 -14.80 9.82 22.98
C SER A 6 -13.92 10.33 21.83
N PHE A 7 -12.96 9.52 21.39
CA PHE A 7 -12.12 9.81 20.22
C PHE A 7 -12.96 9.90 18.94
N MET A 8 -13.84 8.94 18.68
CA MET A 8 -14.69 8.92 17.49
C MET A 8 -15.69 10.10 17.50
N HIS A 9 -16.29 10.44 18.65
CA HIS A 9 -17.18 11.60 18.77
C HIS A 9 -16.43 12.91 18.49
N PHE A 10 -15.24 13.10 19.06
CA PHE A 10 -14.43 14.30 18.82
C PHE A 10 -14.16 14.50 17.33
N TRP A 11 -13.65 13.47 16.63
CA TRP A 11 -13.36 13.57 15.21
C TRP A 11 -14.61 13.70 14.35
N GLY A 12 -15.74 13.10 14.77
CA GLY A 12 -17.03 13.31 14.13
C GLY A 12 -17.46 14.77 14.16
N TRP A 13 -17.34 15.43 15.32
CA TRP A 13 -17.64 16.87 15.43
C TRP A 13 -16.67 17.75 14.64
N VAL A 14 -15.38 17.43 14.65
CA VAL A 14 -14.40 18.14 13.81
C VAL A 14 -14.76 18.02 12.32
N PHE A 15 -15.13 16.84 11.86
CA PHE A 15 -15.55 16.62 10.48
C PHE A 15 -16.78 17.46 10.12
N ILE A 16 -17.81 17.45 10.96
CA ILE A 16 -19.03 18.25 10.76
C ILE A 16 -18.67 19.75 10.72
N ALA A 17 -17.88 20.23 11.67
CA ALA A 17 -17.48 21.63 11.74
C ALA A 17 -16.71 22.08 10.48
N VAL A 18 -15.76 21.28 10.01
CA VAL A 18 -14.99 21.56 8.78
C VAL A 18 -15.92 21.54 7.56
N THR A 19 -16.85 20.59 7.47
CA THR A 19 -17.81 20.50 6.37
C THR A 19 -18.70 21.74 6.32
N VAL A 20 -19.23 22.16 7.46
CA VAL A 20 -20.06 23.39 7.56
C VAL A 20 -19.21 24.62 7.22
N PHE A 21 -17.98 24.72 7.72
CA PHE A 21 -17.09 25.83 7.40
C PHE A 21 -16.82 25.94 5.91
N ILE A 22 -16.54 24.82 5.23
CA ILE A 22 -16.34 24.79 3.77
C ILE A 22 -17.63 25.16 3.02
N TRP A 23 -18.77 24.64 3.48
CA TRP A 23 -20.07 24.92 2.85
C TRP A 23 -20.46 26.40 2.93
N VAL A 24 -20.17 27.05 4.07
CA VAL A 24 -20.46 28.48 4.27
C VAL A 24 -19.42 29.40 3.64
N GLY A 25 -18.13 28.96 3.67
CA GLY A 25 -17.00 29.82 3.25
C GLY A 25 -16.58 29.66 1.79
N LYS A 26 -17.02 28.60 1.11
CA LYS A 26 -16.65 28.35 -0.29
C LYS A 26 -17.74 28.85 -1.22
N GLU A 27 -17.55 30.02 -1.84
CA GLU A 27 -18.30 30.39 -3.04
C GLU A 27 -17.77 29.54 -4.20
N GLU A 28 -18.62 28.67 -4.74
CA GLU A 28 -18.33 28.00 -6.02
C GLU A 28 -18.35 29.08 -7.11
N ARG A 29 -17.20 29.27 -7.77
CA ARG A 29 -17.19 30.05 -9.00
C ARG A 29 -18.05 29.31 -10.03
N ASP A 30 -19.09 29.97 -10.52
CA ASP A 30 -19.87 29.44 -11.63
C ASP A 30 -18.91 29.03 -12.74
N VAL A 31 -18.88 27.75 -13.06
CA VAL A 31 -18.20 27.22 -14.24
C VAL A 31 -18.77 27.99 -15.40
N GLU A 32 -17.88 28.60 -16.22
CA GLU A 32 -18.28 29.38 -17.37
C GLU A 32 -19.46 28.72 -18.11
N LYS A 33 -20.51 29.49 -18.33
CA LYS A 33 -21.75 29.07 -19.00
C LYS A 33 -21.41 28.41 -20.34
N GLY A 34 -21.33 27.12 -20.37
CA GLY A 34 -20.99 26.31 -21.56
C GLY A 34 -20.78 24.81 -21.28
N HIS A 35 -20.64 24.41 -20.06
CA HIS A 35 -20.66 22.98 -19.69
C HIS A 35 -21.91 22.75 -18.84
N GLU A 36 -22.97 22.25 -19.46
CA GLU A 36 -24.05 21.63 -18.69
C GLU A 36 -23.47 20.49 -17.83
N PRO A 37 -23.94 20.31 -16.58
CA PRO A 37 -23.50 19.22 -15.74
C PRO A 37 -23.70 17.90 -16.49
N GLU A 38 -22.59 17.20 -16.78
CA GLU A 38 -22.62 15.93 -17.49
C GLU A 38 -23.57 14.97 -16.78
N GLY A 39 -24.53 14.41 -17.51
CA GLY A 39 -25.46 13.42 -17.00
C GLY A 39 -24.71 12.15 -16.58
N LEU A 40 -25.25 11.41 -15.61
CA LEU A 40 -24.64 10.13 -15.15
C LEU A 40 -24.34 9.19 -16.33
N VAL A 41 -25.22 9.12 -17.31
CA VAL A 41 -25.04 8.27 -18.50
C VAL A 41 -23.82 8.71 -19.32
N GLU A 42 -23.64 10.01 -19.49
CA GLU A 42 -22.52 10.59 -20.22
C GLU A 42 -21.18 10.32 -19.51
N THR A 43 -21.17 10.46 -18.18
CA THR A 43 -19.99 10.09 -17.36
C THR A 43 -19.60 8.61 -17.55
N TYR A 44 -20.57 7.69 -17.54
CA TYR A 44 -20.28 6.27 -17.81
C TYR A 44 -19.81 6.02 -19.25
N GLN A 45 -20.33 6.74 -20.24
CA GLN A 45 -19.83 6.65 -21.61
C GLN A 45 -18.39 7.13 -21.73
N HIS A 46 -18.01 8.18 -21.01
CA HIS A 46 -16.63 8.65 -20.94
C HIS A 46 -15.72 7.59 -20.33
N ILE A 47 -16.11 6.97 -19.21
CA ILE A 47 -15.35 5.86 -18.59
C ILE A 47 -15.10 4.73 -19.59
N VAL A 48 -16.13 4.28 -20.29
CA VAL A 48 -16.01 3.23 -21.31
C VAL A 48 -15.10 3.68 -22.47
N SER A 49 -15.18 4.93 -22.87
CA SER A 49 -14.35 5.49 -23.94
C SER A 49 -12.88 5.58 -23.55
N ILE A 50 -12.58 5.95 -22.30
CA ILE A 50 -11.22 5.95 -21.73
C ILE A 50 -10.67 4.53 -21.70
N PHE A 51 -11.45 3.54 -21.26
CA PHE A 51 -11.02 2.13 -21.22
C PHE A 51 -10.74 1.53 -22.61
N LYS A 52 -11.31 2.06 -23.67
CA LYS A 52 -11.04 1.63 -25.04
C LYS A 52 -9.68 2.08 -25.57
N LEU A 53 -9.05 3.05 -24.93
CA LEU A 53 -7.72 3.51 -25.31
C LEU A 53 -6.67 2.43 -24.99
N HIS A 54 -5.95 1.99 -26.01
CA HIS A 54 -4.93 0.95 -25.84
C HIS A 54 -3.87 1.27 -24.77
N PRO A 55 -3.32 2.49 -24.67
CA PRO A 55 -2.37 2.82 -23.61
C PRO A 55 -3.00 2.75 -22.21
N VAL A 56 -4.30 3.06 -22.06
CA VAL A 56 -5.00 2.93 -20.77
C VAL A 56 -5.17 1.46 -20.36
N GLN A 57 -5.42 0.57 -21.31
CA GLN A 57 -5.52 -0.87 -21.03
C GLN A 57 -4.18 -1.42 -20.52
N ILE A 58 -3.06 -1.06 -21.18
CA ILE A 58 -1.73 -1.45 -20.72
C ILE A 58 -1.44 -0.89 -19.32
N LEU A 59 -1.74 0.41 -19.10
CA LEU A 59 -1.57 1.04 -17.80
C LEU A 59 -2.41 0.35 -16.71
N THR A 60 -3.64 -0.02 -17.02
CA THR A 60 -4.52 -0.77 -16.11
C THR A 60 -3.89 -2.10 -15.67
N MET A 61 -3.35 -2.87 -16.62
CA MET A 61 -2.69 -4.13 -16.30
C MET A 61 -1.46 -3.92 -15.40
N ILE A 62 -0.69 -2.88 -15.65
CA ILE A 62 0.46 -2.48 -14.82
C ILE A 62 -0.01 -2.11 -13.41
N LEU A 63 -1.03 -1.25 -13.28
CA LEU A 63 -1.54 -0.82 -11.98
C LEU A 63 -2.07 -2.00 -11.16
N LEU A 64 -2.80 -2.93 -11.79
CA LEU A 64 -3.38 -4.09 -11.11
C LEU A 64 -2.34 -5.13 -10.71
N SER A 65 -1.22 -5.25 -11.42
CA SER A 65 -0.22 -6.30 -11.19
C SER A 65 1.00 -5.84 -10.39
N SER A 66 1.39 -4.57 -10.48
CA SER A 66 2.63 -4.05 -9.89
C SER A 66 2.73 -4.23 -8.38
N ARG A 67 1.61 -4.18 -7.67
CA ARG A 67 1.58 -4.24 -6.19
C ARG A 67 1.57 -5.66 -5.61
N ILE A 68 1.41 -6.68 -6.45
CA ILE A 68 1.45 -8.10 -6.01
C ILE A 68 2.77 -8.41 -5.30
N ALA A 69 3.87 -7.85 -5.79
CA ALA A 69 5.22 -8.04 -5.25
C ALA A 69 5.37 -7.61 -3.78
N PHE A 70 4.61 -6.64 -3.35
CA PHE A 70 4.73 -6.02 -2.02
C PHE A 70 3.61 -6.43 -1.06
N ALA A 71 2.59 -7.13 -1.56
CA ALA A 71 1.37 -7.42 -0.82
C ALA A 71 1.61 -8.10 0.55
N PRO A 72 2.47 -9.13 0.69
CA PRO A 72 2.74 -9.72 2.00
C PRO A 72 3.40 -8.72 2.96
N ALA A 73 4.37 -7.92 2.46
CA ALA A 73 5.05 -6.93 3.27
C ALA A 73 4.10 -5.79 3.69
N ASP A 74 3.32 -5.23 2.76
CA ASP A 74 2.40 -4.14 3.04
C ASP A 74 1.24 -4.57 3.95
N ALA A 75 0.78 -5.83 3.85
CA ALA A 75 -0.36 -6.32 4.60
C ALA A 75 -0.01 -6.92 5.97
N ALA A 76 1.13 -7.59 6.11
CA ALA A 76 1.38 -8.45 7.28
C ALA A 76 2.70 -8.20 8.02
N TRP A 77 3.65 -7.46 7.46
CA TRP A 77 4.98 -7.28 8.07
C TRP A 77 4.92 -6.74 9.51
N VAL A 78 4.17 -5.67 9.75
CA VAL A 78 4.06 -5.05 11.08
C VAL A 78 3.39 -6.02 12.07
N PHE A 79 2.39 -6.79 11.63
CA PHE A 79 1.77 -7.81 12.48
C PHE A 79 2.78 -8.92 12.83
N LYS A 80 3.62 -9.32 11.89
CA LYS A 80 4.67 -10.32 12.11
C LYS A 80 5.77 -9.81 13.05
N LEU A 81 6.13 -8.51 13.01
CA LEU A 81 7.02 -7.90 13.99
C LEU A 81 6.43 -7.95 15.41
N MET A 82 5.13 -7.67 15.54
CA MET A 82 4.44 -7.78 16.83
C MET A 82 4.36 -9.25 17.32
N GLU A 83 4.17 -10.21 16.41
CA GLU A 83 4.27 -11.64 16.76
C GLU A 83 5.69 -12.05 17.14
N ALA A 84 6.71 -11.40 16.60
CA ALA A 84 8.13 -11.62 16.93
C ALA A 84 8.57 -10.99 18.27
N GLY A 85 7.66 -10.25 18.94
CA GLY A 85 7.92 -9.67 20.26
C GLY A 85 7.86 -8.15 20.32
N LEU A 86 7.78 -7.44 19.18
CA LEU A 86 7.73 -5.97 19.17
C LEU A 86 6.44 -5.46 19.85
N PRO A 87 6.53 -4.63 20.92
CA PRO A 87 5.37 -4.07 21.60
C PRO A 87 4.55 -3.15 20.68
N LYS A 88 3.23 -3.17 20.83
CA LYS A 88 2.33 -2.26 20.09
C LYS A 88 2.61 -0.79 20.40
N SER A 89 3.06 -0.47 21.64
CA SER A 89 3.46 0.87 22.05
C SER A 89 4.58 1.44 21.19
N ASP A 90 5.55 0.60 20.83
CA ASP A 90 6.74 1.01 20.08
C ASP A 90 6.37 1.29 18.62
N VAL A 91 5.51 0.45 18.03
CA VAL A 91 4.92 0.72 16.71
C VAL A 91 4.15 2.04 16.71
N ALA A 92 3.35 2.30 17.75
CA ALA A 92 2.59 3.53 17.88
C ALA A 92 3.49 4.77 18.04
N THR A 93 4.66 4.62 18.67
CA THR A 93 5.64 5.71 18.83
C THR A 93 6.36 6.04 17.53
N ILE A 94 6.63 5.04 16.68
CA ILE A 94 7.28 5.24 15.36
C ILE A 94 6.29 5.81 14.32
N SER A 95 5.03 5.48 14.41
CA SER A 95 4.00 5.84 13.39
C SER A 95 3.90 7.33 13.06
N PRO A 96 3.96 8.29 14.02
CA PRO A 96 3.92 9.72 13.70
C PRO A 96 5.09 10.17 12.83
N LEU A 97 6.27 9.58 13.01
CA LEU A 97 7.46 9.89 12.20
C LEU A 97 7.26 9.46 10.74
N LEU A 98 6.66 8.28 10.53
CA LEU A 98 6.32 7.79 9.18
C LEU A 98 5.26 8.68 8.53
N LEU A 99 4.28 9.15 9.30
CA LEU A 99 3.26 10.09 8.82
C LEU A 99 3.88 11.40 8.32
N LEU A 100 4.86 11.95 9.04
CA LEU A 100 5.57 13.16 8.60
C LEU A 100 6.29 12.94 7.27
N ILE A 101 6.94 11.80 7.07
CA ILE A 101 7.55 11.45 5.79
C ILE A 101 6.49 11.39 4.69
N GLY A 102 5.38 10.68 4.94
CA GLY A 102 4.26 10.55 4.01
C GLY A 102 3.65 11.90 3.60
N LEU A 103 3.68 12.90 4.49
CA LEU A 103 3.14 14.23 4.24
C LEU A 103 4.14 15.16 3.54
N LEU A 104 5.39 15.18 3.98
CA LEU A 104 6.40 16.15 3.49
C LEU A 104 7.09 15.69 2.20
N LEU A 105 7.34 14.39 2.08
CA LEU A 105 8.08 13.85 0.94
C LEU A 105 7.39 14.11 -0.41
N PRO A 106 6.06 13.97 -0.57
CA PRO A 106 5.37 14.33 -1.81
C PRO A 106 5.59 15.79 -2.24
N ALA A 107 5.61 16.73 -1.29
CA ALA A 107 5.85 18.14 -1.58
C ALA A 107 7.26 18.39 -2.11
N VAL A 108 8.27 17.69 -1.56
CA VAL A 108 9.66 17.75 -2.03
C VAL A 108 9.83 17.06 -3.38
N LEU A 109 9.24 15.88 -3.54
CA LEU A 109 9.36 15.08 -4.76
C LEU A 109 8.62 15.69 -5.94
N SER A 110 7.52 16.42 -5.73
CA SER A 110 6.66 16.93 -6.80
C SER A 110 7.45 17.74 -7.85
N ARG A 111 8.46 18.50 -7.44
CA ARG A 111 9.32 19.29 -8.33
C ARG A 111 10.20 18.43 -9.25
N HIS A 112 10.63 17.28 -8.79
CA HIS A 112 11.54 16.39 -9.52
C HIS A 112 10.79 15.34 -10.36
N VAL A 113 9.59 14.94 -9.92
CA VAL A 113 8.77 13.93 -10.57
C VAL A 113 8.04 14.48 -11.80
N SER A 114 7.83 15.78 -11.91
CA SER A 114 7.07 16.42 -13.00
C SER A 114 7.68 16.20 -14.39
N SER A 115 9.01 16.07 -14.50
CA SER A 115 9.71 15.92 -15.80
C SER A 115 9.54 14.52 -16.39
N ASP A 116 9.83 13.48 -15.62
CA ASP A 116 9.63 12.06 -16.03
C ASP A 116 9.11 11.23 -14.84
N PRO A 117 7.79 11.19 -14.65
CA PRO A 117 7.18 10.46 -13.55
C PRO A 117 7.51 8.96 -13.57
N LEU A 118 7.53 8.32 -14.73
CA LEU A 118 7.76 6.87 -14.83
C LEU A 118 9.22 6.48 -14.58
N PHE A 119 10.16 7.41 -14.76
CA PHE A 119 11.55 7.19 -14.35
C PHE A 119 11.64 7.06 -12.81
N MET A 120 10.98 7.95 -12.07
CA MET A 120 10.94 7.87 -10.60
C MET A 120 10.24 6.60 -10.10
N PHE A 121 9.18 6.15 -10.78
CA PHE A 121 8.56 4.85 -10.51
C PHE A 121 9.58 3.70 -10.66
N ARG A 122 10.39 3.73 -11.71
CA ARG A 122 11.41 2.71 -11.99
C ARG A 122 12.54 2.69 -10.97
N ILE A 123 12.80 3.79 -10.27
CA ILE A 123 13.73 3.84 -9.12
C ILE A 123 13.03 3.35 -7.84
N GLY A 124 11.81 3.81 -7.59
CA GLY A 124 11.05 3.47 -6.38
C GLY A 124 10.70 1.98 -6.28
N TYR A 125 10.43 1.33 -7.42
CA TYR A 125 10.03 -0.07 -7.43
C TYR A 125 11.13 -1.04 -6.92
N PRO A 126 12.38 -1.03 -7.43
CA PRO A 126 13.44 -1.87 -6.89
C PRO A 126 13.84 -1.49 -5.45
N LEU A 127 13.75 -0.20 -5.09
CA LEU A 127 13.94 0.21 -3.71
C LEU A 127 12.89 -0.42 -2.78
N LYS A 128 11.63 -0.46 -3.20
CA LYS A 128 10.55 -1.12 -2.45
C LYS A 128 10.76 -2.64 -2.36
N LEU A 129 11.27 -3.29 -3.42
CA LEU A 129 11.65 -4.71 -3.37
C LEU A 129 12.76 -4.92 -2.32
N LEU A 130 13.80 -4.09 -2.34
CA LEU A 130 14.90 -4.17 -1.38
C LEU A 130 14.40 -4.01 0.06
N THR A 131 13.57 -3.00 0.32
CA THR A 131 13.02 -2.79 1.69
C THR A 131 12.11 -3.94 2.12
N SER A 132 11.39 -4.57 1.20
CA SER A 132 10.57 -5.77 1.50
C SER A 132 11.44 -6.99 1.84
N ILE A 133 12.59 -7.16 1.17
CA ILE A 133 13.58 -8.19 1.50
C ILE A 133 14.17 -7.93 2.90
N LEU A 134 14.61 -6.69 3.15
CA LEU A 134 15.15 -6.31 4.47
C LEU A 134 14.09 -6.43 5.56
N GLY A 135 12.84 -6.11 5.27
CA GLY A 135 11.70 -6.31 6.16
C GLY A 135 11.49 -7.77 6.54
N TRP A 136 11.65 -8.68 5.59
CA TRP A 136 11.58 -10.12 5.87
C TRP A 136 12.71 -10.57 6.80
N PHE A 137 13.95 -10.17 6.53
CA PHE A 137 15.09 -10.47 7.41
C PHE A 137 14.98 -9.83 8.80
N SER A 138 14.35 -8.66 8.91
CA SER A 138 14.13 -7.97 10.17
C SER A 138 13.29 -8.79 11.18
N LEU A 139 12.47 -9.73 10.71
CA LEU A 139 11.69 -10.62 11.59
C LEU A 139 12.60 -11.57 12.41
N SER A 140 13.61 -12.15 11.79
CA SER A 140 14.57 -13.01 12.49
C SER A 140 15.38 -12.17 13.49
N TYR A 141 15.83 -10.99 13.07
CA TYR A 141 16.54 -10.06 13.94
C TYR A 141 15.66 -9.60 15.13
N CYS A 142 14.38 -9.34 14.91
CA CYS A 142 13.43 -9.00 15.96
C CYS A 142 13.26 -10.17 16.97
N LYS A 143 13.06 -11.39 16.48
CA LYS A 143 12.94 -12.58 17.34
C LYS A 143 14.15 -12.79 18.22
N GLU A 144 15.37 -12.67 17.68
CA GLU A 144 16.62 -12.80 18.43
C GLU A 144 16.76 -11.69 19.47
N ALA A 145 16.45 -10.45 19.13
CA ALA A 145 16.56 -9.31 20.05
C ALA A 145 15.65 -9.48 21.28
N PHE A 146 14.40 -9.91 21.08
CA PHE A 146 13.45 -10.13 22.18
C PHE A 146 13.61 -11.49 22.88
N ALA A 147 14.32 -12.45 22.29
CA ALA A 147 14.69 -13.69 22.98
C ALA A 147 15.82 -13.49 23.99
N LEU A 148 16.70 -12.51 23.77
CA LEU A 148 17.86 -12.23 24.63
C LEU A 148 17.53 -11.25 25.75
N THR A 149 16.65 -10.28 25.51
CA THR A 149 16.33 -9.22 26.47
C THR A 149 14.89 -8.73 26.30
N ASP A 150 14.21 -8.44 27.41
CA ASP A 150 12.87 -7.84 27.37
C ASP A 150 12.87 -6.42 26.76
N THR A 151 14.01 -5.75 26.80
CA THR A 151 14.20 -4.40 26.24
C THR A 151 15.43 -4.41 25.32
N PRO A 152 15.21 -4.52 23.98
CA PRO A 152 16.29 -4.46 23.01
C PRO A 152 17.09 -3.15 23.06
N SER A 153 18.31 -3.20 22.54
CA SER A 153 19.22 -2.05 22.52
C SER A 153 18.72 -0.92 21.62
N TRP A 154 19.18 0.30 21.88
CA TRP A 154 18.89 1.47 21.02
C TRP A 154 19.22 1.23 19.54
N SER A 155 20.28 0.49 19.24
CA SER A 155 20.68 0.16 17.87
C SER A 155 19.63 -0.67 17.13
N PHE A 156 18.91 -1.55 17.83
CA PHE A 156 17.79 -2.31 17.27
C PHE A 156 16.67 -1.36 16.83
N TYR A 157 16.23 -0.47 17.72
CA TYR A 157 15.15 0.49 17.41
C TYR A 157 15.56 1.46 16.29
N ALA A 158 16.80 1.93 16.29
CA ALA A 158 17.31 2.81 15.24
C ALA A 158 17.34 2.11 13.87
N SER A 159 17.78 0.85 13.80
CA SER A 159 17.81 0.09 12.56
C SER A 159 16.40 -0.23 12.04
N LEU A 160 15.49 -0.65 12.93
CA LEU A 160 14.11 -0.94 12.57
C LEU A 160 13.37 0.32 12.09
N THR A 161 13.50 1.43 12.81
CA THR A 161 12.91 2.72 12.43
C THR A 161 13.45 3.20 11.09
N SER A 162 14.77 3.11 10.87
CA SER A 162 15.40 3.48 9.59
C SER A 162 14.86 2.63 8.43
N LEU A 163 14.66 1.35 8.64
CA LEU A 163 14.08 0.44 7.65
C LEU A 163 12.62 0.82 7.35
N MET A 164 11.82 1.11 8.37
CA MET A 164 10.43 1.57 8.19
C MET A 164 10.37 2.89 7.43
N MET A 165 11.25 3.85 7.76
CA MET A 165 11.35 5.12 7.04
C MET A 165 11.73 4.92 5.57
N LEU A 166 12.73 4.07 5.28
CA LEU A 166 13.16 3.76 3.92
C LEU A 166 12.05 3.08 3.12
N ASN A 167 11.30 2.18 3.76
CA ASN A 167 10.14 1.52 3.15
C ASN A 167 9.03 2.52 2.82
N GLU A 168 8.78 3.50 3.70
CA GLU A 168 7.82 4.59 3.47
C GLU A 168 8.27 5.47 2.30
N VAL A 169 9.55 5.86 2.26
CA VAL A 169 10.14 6.65 1.15
C VAL A 169 9.95 5.91 -0.19
N ALA A 170 10.24 4.61 -0.24
CA ALA A 170 10.05 3.81 -1.44
C ALA A 170 8.58 3.75 -1.89
N GLY A 171 7.67 3.62 -0.93
CA GLY A 171 6.22 3.66 -1.17
C GLY A 171 5.76 5.01 -1.74
N GLN A 172 6.23 6.11 -1.16
CA GLN A 172 5.91 7.48 -1.61
C GLN A 172 6.49 7.79 -2.99
N LEU A 173 7.69 7.31 -3.32
CA LEU A 173 8.25 7.43 -4.67
C LEU A 173 7.33 6.81 -5.73
N ILE A 174 6.83 5.61 -5.49
CA ILE A 174 5.89 4.94 -6.39
C ILE A 174 4.55 5.68 -6.46
N PHE A 175 4.02 6.11 -5.31
CA PHE A 175 2.73 6.79 -5.23
C PHE A 175 2.76 8.14 -5.96
N VAL A 176 3.71 9.01 -5.61
CA VAL A 176 3.82 10.36 -6.21
C VAL A 176 4.08 10.28 -7.71
N SER A 177 4.94 9.34 -8.14
CA SER A 177 5.21 9.08 -9.55
C SER A 177 3.95 8.67 -10.32
N THR A 178 3.14 7.80 -9.73
CA THR A 178 1.89 7.34 -10.33
C THR A 178 0.89 8.48 -10.46
N MET A 179 0.71 9.29 -9.42
CA MET A 179 -0.21 10.43 -9.42
C MET A 179 0.22 11.52 -10.41
N ALA A 180 1.52 11.83 -10.47
CA ALA A 180 2.06 12.78 -11.43
C ALA A 180 1.90 12.30 -12.89
N PHE A 181 2.07 11.00 -13.12
CA PHE A 181 1.81 10.41 -14.43
C PHE A 181 0.34 10.52 -14.82
N PHE A 182 -0.59 10.24 -13.90
CA PHE A 182 -2.02 10.41 -14.15
C PHE A 182 -2.39 11.85 -14.52
N ALA A 183 -1.85 12.82 -13.79
CA ALA A 183 -2.06 14.23 -14.09
C ALA A 183 -1.54 14.63 -15.49
N LYS A 184 -0.40 14.02 -15.91
CA LYS A 184 0.22 14.29 -17.22
C LYS A 184 -0.60 13.75 -18.40
N ILE A 185 -1.25 12.59 -18.24
CA ILE A 185 -1.95 11.88 -19.33
C ILE A 185 -3.45 12.17 -19.37
N SER A 186 -4.02 12.73 -18.30
CA SER A 186 -5.47 13.00 -18.22
C SER A 186 -5.91 14.00 -19.27
N ASP A 187 -7.02 13.68 -19.96
CA ASP A 187 -7.68 14.57 -20.92
C ASP A 187 -8.29 15.78 -20.17
N PRO A 188 -7.85 17.01 -20.47
CA PRO A 188 -8.38 18.20 -19.77
C PRO A 188 -9.90 18.39 -19.92
N SER A 189 -10.50 17.89 -21.00
CA SER A 189 -11.93 18.05 -21.28
C SER A 189 -12.81 17.21 -20.33
N ILE A 190 -12.29 16.08 -19.83
CA ILE A 190 -12.97 15.13 -18.92
C ILE A 190 -12.06 14.74 -17.74
N GLY A 191 -11.20 15.67 -17.32
CA GLY A 191 -10.11 15.41 -16.39
C GLY A 191 -10.56 14.84 -15.04
N GLY A 192 -11.68 15.29 -14.52
CA GLY A 192 -12.25 14.76 -13.27
C GLY A 192 -12.58 13.27 -13.36
N THR A 193 -13.31 12.86 -14.38
CA THR A 193 -13.68 11.46 -14.65
C THR A 193 -12.43 10.60 -14.92
N TYR A 194 -11.49 11.14 -15.72
CA TYR A 194 -10.26 10.43 -16.07
C TYR A 194 -9.39 10.17 -14.84
N MET A 195 -9.11 11.18 -14.03
CA MET A 195 -8.32 11.08 -12.79
C MET A 195 -8.99 10.15 -11.78
N THR A 196 -10.31 10.24 -11.62
CA THR A 196 -11.05 9.37 -10.69
C THR A 196 -10.95 7.90 -11.11
N LEU A 197 -11.09 7.61 -12.41
CA LEU A 197 -10.95 6.26 -12.94
C LEU A 197 -9.55 5.69 -12.68
N LEU A 198 -8.51 6.42 -13.05
CA LEU A 198 -7.11 5.96 -12.86
C LEU A 198 -6.77 5.78 -11.38
N ASN A 199 -7.23 6.69 -10.52
CA ASN A 199 -7.03 6.58 -9.08
C ASN A 199 -7.78 5.38 -8.49
N THR A 200 -8.99 5.11 -8.94
CA THR A 200 -9.76 3.92 -8.54
C THR A 200 -9.05 2.63 -8.94
N LEU A 201 -8.51 2.56 -10.15
CA LEU A 201 -7.72 1.42 -10.63
C LEU A 201 -6.44 1.23 -9.82
N SER A 202 -5.74 2.31 -9.50
CA SER A 202 -4.55 2.28 -8.64
C SER A 202 -4.87 1.77 -7.24
N ASN A 203 -5.95 2.27 -6.64
CA ASN A 203 -6.42 1.81 -5.32
C ASN A 203 -6.85 0.34 -5.35
N LEU A 204 -7.54 -0.10 -6.39
CA LEU A 204 -7.89 -1.51 -6.58
C LEU A 204 -6.62 -2.35 -6.66
N GLY A 205 -5.63 -1.93 -7.49
CA GLY A 205 -4.35 -2.62 -7.63
C GLY A 205 -3.54 -2.73 -6.35
N PHE A 206 -3.73 -1.80 -5.41
CA PHE A 206 -3.16 -1.87 -4.06
C PHE A 206 -3.96 -2.79 -3.12
N LYS A 207 -5.28 -2.72 -3.15
CA LYS A 207 -6.13 -3.39 -2.16
C LYS A 207 -6.29 -4.88 -2.39
N TRP A 208 -6.56 -5.31 -3.63
CA TRP A 208 -6.86 -6.71 -3.90
C TRP A 208 -5.70 -7.67 -3.57
N PRO A 209 -4.40 -7.35 -3.87
CA PRO A 209 -3.33 -8.26 -3.51
C PRO A 209 -3.13 -8.37 -1.99
N ASN A 210 -3.31 -7.26 -1.26
CA ASN A 210 -3.22 -7.24 0.20
C ASN A 210 -4.31 -8.12 0.85
N ILE A 211 -5.54 -8.05 0.32
CA ILE A 211 -6.64 -8.91 0.80
C ILE A 211 -6.30 -10.38 0.54
N VAL A 212 -5.83 -10.71 -0.65
CA VAL A 212 -5.43 -12.08 -1.00
C VAL A 212 -4.27 -12.55 -0.13
N ALA A 213 -3.27 -11.71 0.11
CA ALA A 213 -2.14 -12.05 0.98
C ALA A 213 -2.60 -12.37 2.41
N LEU A 214 -3.46 -11.54 3.00
CA LEU A 214 -4.01 -11.81 4.33
C LEU A 214 -4.89 -13.06 4.38
N TRP A 215 -5.68 -13.32 3.34
CA TRP A 215 -6.52 -14.51 3.25
C TRP A 215 -5.72 -15.80 3.09
N LEU A 216 -4.60 -15.75 2.36
CA LEU A 216 -3.71 -16.89 2.16
C LEU A 216 -2.80 -17.15 3.37
N LEU A 217 -2.49 -16.12 4.17
CA LEU A 217 -1.53 -16.21 5.27
C LEU A 217 -1.81 -17.40 6.22
N PRO A 218 -3.03 -17.54 6.79
CA PRO A 218 -3.33 -18.67 7.67
C PRO A 218 -3.37 -20.00 6.94
N LYS A 219 -3.72 -20.03 5.65
CA LYS A 219 -3.81 -21.27 4.85
C LYS A 219 -2.43 -21.85 4.49
N LEU A 220 -1.42 -20.99 4.38
CA LEU A 220 -0.06 -21.37 4.07
C LEU A 220 0.82 -21.52 5.33
N THR A 221 0.24 -21.32 6.51
CA THR A 221 0.95 -21.49 7.79
C THR A 221 0.62 -22.84 8.38
N TRP A 222 1.64 -23.69 8.58
CA TRP A 222 1.52 -24.98 9.24
C TRP A 222 2.19 -24.93 10.60
N SER A 223 1.40 -25.19 11.63
CA SER A 223 1.86 -25.21 13.01
C SER A 223 1.18 -26.33 13.77
N THR A 224 1.86 -26.88 14.77
CA THR A 224 1.32 -27.88 15.68
C THR A 224 1.26 -27.34 17.10
N CYS A 225 0.19 -27.68 17.80
CA CYS A 225 0.04 -27.39 19.22
C CYS A 225 0.77 -28.45 20.06
N LEU A 226 1.65 -28.03 20.94
CA LEU A 226 2.39 -28.91 21.83
C LEU A 226 2.12 -28.56 23.28
N SER A 227 2.04 -29.60 24.12
CA SER A 227 2.04 -29.44 25.58
C SER A 227 3.35 -28.79 26.05
N PRO A 228 3.32 -27.81 26.97
CA PRO A 228 4.54 -27.17 27.47
C PRO A 228 5.43 -28.09 28.30
N VAL A 229 4.85 -29.17 28.89
CA VAL A 229 5.54 -30.09 29.78
C VAL A 229 5.94 -31.38 29.07
N THR A 230 4.97 -32.06 28.43
CA THR A 230 5.18 -33.39 27.82
C THR A 230 5.58 -33.34 26.37
N ARG A 231 5.46 -32.15 25.70
CA ARG A 231 5.62 -31.95 24.25
C ARG A 231 4.72 -32.86 23.39
N GLU A 232 3.68 -33.43 23.98
CA GLU A 232 2.66 -34.16 23.23
C GLU A 232 1.87 -33.22 22.32
N LYS A 233 1.49 -33.75 21.16
CA LYS A 233 0.65 -33.01 20.21
C LYS A 233 -0.77 -32.92 20.75
N TRP A 234 -1.30 -31.71 20.81
CA TRP A 234 -2.69 -31.43 21.06
C TRP A 234 -3.39 -31.13 19.73
N ASP A 235 -4.59 -31.65 19.55
CA ASP A 235 -5.42 -31.36 18.39
C ASP A 235 -6.14 -30.01 18.58
N LEU A 236 -5.34 -28.95 18.76
CA LEU A 236 -5.80 -27.60 18.96
C LEU A 236 -5.20 -26.66 17.90
N ASP A 237 -6.05 -25.79 17.38
CA ASP A 237 -5.65 -24.85 16.34
C ASP A 237 -4.78 -23.71 16.90
N CYS A 238 -3.64 -23.46 16.26
CA CYS A 238 -2.71 -22.39 16.56
C CYS A 238 -2.97 -21.12 15.74
N VAL A 239 -3.47 -21.27 14.53
CA VAL A 239 -3.48 -20.21 13.52
C VAL A 239 -4.77 -19.39 13.54
N HIS A 240 -5.93 -20.08 13.44
CA HIS A 240 -7.21 -19.39 13.27
C HIS A 240 -7.83 -18.94 14.60
N SER A 241 -7.85 -19.80 15.60
CA SER A 241 -8.57 -19.54 16.84
C SER A 241 -7.69 -19.30 18.05
N ARG A 242 -6.37 -19.52 17.92
CA ARG A 242 -5.39 -19.48 19.02
C ARG A 242 -5.83 -20.32 20.22
N LYS A 243 -6.59 -21.40 19.99
CA LYS A 243 -7.08 -22.30 21.03
C LYS A 243 -5.95 -22.94 21.80
N CYS A 244 -4.87 -23.30 21.11
CA CYS A 244 -3.65 -23.84 21.72
C CYS A 244 -3.08 -22.91 22.80
N VAL A 245 -2.85 -21.65 22.47
CA VAL A 245 -2.28 -20.64 23.40
C VAL A 245 -3.24 -20.37 24.56
N LYS A 246 -4.55 -20.32 24.28
CA LYS A 246 -5.59 -20.15 25.33
C LYS A 246 -5.66 -21.32 26.30
N ALA A 247 -5.32 -22.53 25.81
CA ALA A 247 -5.26 -23.73 26.64
C ALA A 247 -3.88 -23.90 27.34
N GLY A 248 -2.97 -22.93 27.22
CA GLY A 248 -1.64 -22.97 27.79
C GLY A 248 -0.61 -23.78 26.99
N GLY A 249 -0.93 -24.16 25.74
CA GLY A 249 -0.03 -24.89 24.85
C GLY A 249 0.95 -23.97 24.12
N ILE A 250 2.00 -24.55 23.56
CA ILE A 250 3.02 -23.88 22.75
C ILE A 250 2.75 -24.22 21.28
N CYS A 251 2.67 -23.20 20.44
CA CYS A 251 2.55 -23.38 19.01
C CYS A 251 3.93 -23.50 18.37
N ASP A 252 4.26 -24.70 17.89
CA ASP A 252 5.47 -24.95 17.12
C ASP A 252 5.18 -24.73 15.63
N MET A 253 5.85 -23.75 15.05
CA MET A 253 5.66 -23.33 13.66
C MET A 253 6.65 -24.08 12.75
N HIS A 254 6.14 -24.97 11.92
CA HIS A 254 6.94 -25.71 10.94
C HIS A 254 7.19 -24.90 9.68
N ILE A 255 6.15 -24.23 9.19
CA ILE A 255 6.18 -23.43 7.98
C ILE A 255 5.41 -22.13 8.22
N ASP A 256 6.08 -21.00 8.03
CA ASP A 256 5.43 -19.68 8.11
C ASP A 256 4.93 -19.25 6.74
N GLY A 257 3.62 -19.12 6.61
CA GLY A 257 2.95 -18.68 5.39
C GLY A 257 3.40 -17.30 4.92
N TYR A 258 3.84 -16.43 5.83
CA TYR A 258 4.41 -15.13 5.48
C TYR A 258 5.71 -15.29 4.66
N THR A 259 6.60 -16.18 5.10
CA THR A 259 7.86 -16.46 4.40
C THR A 259 7.63 -16.99 2.99
N ILE A 260 6.71 -17.96 2.83
CA ILE A 260 6.37 -18.49 1.51
C ILE A 260 5.84 -17.39 0.59
N GLN A 261 4.86 -16.63 1.08
CA GLN A 261 4.25 -15.56 0.28
C GLN A 261 5.27 -14.49 -0.09
N THR A 262 6.15 -14.11 0.85
CA THR A 262 7.17 -13.09 0.61
C THR A 262 8.15 -13.54 -0.46
N VAL A 263 8.65 -14.77 -0.41
CA VAL A 263 9.57 -15.31 -1.42
C VAL A 263 8.90 -15.35 -2.80
N VAL A 264 7.68 -15.86 -2.89
CA VAL A 264 6.92 -15.93 -4.14
C VAL A 264 6.63 -14.53 -4.70
N ALA A 265 6.17 -13.60 -3.86
CA ALA A 265 5.83 -12.24 -4.26
C ALA A 265 7.07 -11.44 -4.72
N LEU A 266 8.19 -11.56 -4.01
CA LEU A 266 9.46 -10.92 -4.40
C LEU A 266 10.01 -11.48 -5.71
N SER A 267 9.95 -12.81 -5.89
CA SER A 267 10.36 -13.45 -7.14
C SER A 267 9.50 -12.98 -8.31
N PHE A 268 8.17 -12.94 -8.10
CA PHE A 268 7.25 -12.35 -9.08
C PHE A 268 7.61 -10.90 -9.38
N GLY A 269 7.86 -10.07 -8.34
CA GLY A 269 8.20 -8.67 -8.48
C GLY A 269 9.48 -8.41 -9.27
N ALA A 270 10.52 -9.22 -9.05
CA ALA A 270 11.77 -9.13 -9.80
C ALA A 270 11.55 -9.43 -11.31
N VAL A 271 10.84 -10.51 -11.62
CA VAL A 271 10.49 -10.88 -13.00
C VAL A 271 9.59 -9.80 -13.63
N TRP A 272 8.56 -9.37 -12.92
CA TRP A 272 7.64 -8.33 -13.36
C TRP A 272 8.39 -7.03 -13.70
N PHE A 273 9.31 -6.61 -12.84
CA PHE A 273 10.08 -5.38 -13.07
C PHE A 273 10.95 -5.47 -14.32
N VAL A 274 11.64 -6.59 -14.55
CA VAL A 274 12.45 -6.81 -15.75
C VAL A 274 11.59 -6.75 -17.01
N MET A 275 10.42 -7.40 -17.01
CA MET A 275 9.51 -7.42 -18.15
C MET A 275 8.83 -6.06 -18.38
N CYS A 276 8.31 -5.45 -17.32
CA CYS A 276 7.50 -4.23 -17.43
C CYS A 276 8.32 -2.94 -17.47
N SER A 277 9.60 -2.92 -17.08
CA SER A 277 10.44 -1.73 -17.11
C SER A 277 10.55 -1.10 -18.51
N ARG A 278 10.62 -1.91 -19.57
CA ARG A 278 10.63 -1.46 -20.95
C ARG A 278 9.26 -0.92 -21.40
N ILE A 279 8.18 -1.55 -20.93
CA ILE A 279 6.81 -1.12 -21.23
C ILE A 279 6.53 0.22 -20.55
N LEU A 280 6.96 0.39 -19.29
CA LEU A 280 6.86 1.65 -18.56
C LEU A 280 7.62 2.78 -19.28
N ALA A 281 8.83 2.52 -19.78
CA ALA A 281 9.57 3.50 -20.54
C ALA A 281 8.84 3.91 -21.82
N LYS A 282 8.25 2.95 -22.54
CA LYS A 282 7.43 3.22 -23.74
C LYS A 282 6.17 4.01 -23.40
N LEU A 283 5.46 3.67 -22.32
CA LEU A 283 4.27 4.42 -21.89
C LEU A 283 4.59 5.89 -21.60
N GLY A 284 5.74 6.17 -20.98
CA GLY A 284 6.19 7.54 -20.71
C GLY A 284 6.49 8.36 -21.95
N SER A 285 6.81 7.71 -23.08
CA SER A 285 7.11 8.37 -24.37
C SER A 285 5.91 8.51 -25.30
N ILE A 286 4.75 7.94 -24.96
CA ILE A 286 3.53 8.08 -25.76
C ILE A 286 3.07 9.54 -25.73
N PRO A 287 2.82 10.17 -26.92
CA PRO A 287 2.37 11.54 -26.99
C PRO A 287 1.00 11.71 -26.31
N SER A 288 0.79 12.87 -25.70
CA SER A 288 -0.46 13.19 -24.97
C SER A 288 -1.72 13.02 -25.83
N THR A 289 -1.61 13.18 -27.14
CA THR A 289 -2.72 13.03 -28.09
C THR A 289 -3.30 11.60 -28.15
N GLU A 290 -2.51 10.58 -27.84
CA GLU A 290 -2.99 9.19 -27.81
C GLU A 290 -3.75 8.83 -26.54
N TRP A 291 -3.67 9.68 -25.52
CA TRP A 291 -4.41 9.55 -24.25
C TRP A 291 -5.73 10.29 -24.28
N LEU A 292 -5.99 11.12 -25.30
CA LEU A 292 -7.22 11.89 -25.43
C LEU A 292 -8.36 11.02 -25.98
N VAL A 293 -9.55 11.22 -25.41
CA VAL A 293 -10.78 10.62 -25.94
C VAL A 293 -11.23 11.42 -27.15
N LYS A 294 -11.18 10.81 -28.34
CA LYS A 294 -11.68 11.44 -29.56
C LYS A 294 -13.17 11.76 -29.40
N LYS A 295 -13.54 13.05 -29.45
CA LYS A 295 -14.95 13.45 -29.55
C LYS A 295 -15.56 12.74 -30.76
N ARG A 296 -16.64 11.99 -30.56
CA ARG A 296 -17.49 11.58 -31.67
C ARG A 296 -18.10 12.84 -32.26
N SER A 297 -17.64 13.22 -33.47
CA SER A 297 -18.30 14.24 -34.31
C SER A 297 -19.67 13.76 -34.73
#